data_7a190c3bdf38c50d4034288de3f06c75
#
_entry.id   7a190c3bdf38c50d4034288de3f06c75
#
_cell.length_a   1.000
_cell.length_b   1.000
_cell.length_c   1.000
_cell.angle_alpha   90.00
_cell.angle_beta   90.00
_cell.angle_gamma   90.00
#
_symmetry.space_group_name_H-M   'P 1'
#
loop_
_entity.id
_entity.type
_entity.pdbx_description
1 polymer ?
#
loop_
_entity_poly.entity_id
_entity_poly.type
_entity_poly.pdbx_seq_one_letter_code
_entity_poly.pdbx_strand_id
1 'polypeptide(L)'
;MEILKTCLLSRKQTQQTLPSFCLLSIEKSSGSLIINGIKQALRKRAVFLLHPGTSFSIEAVNEDEIDGYMLLFDLYEEQSRTAEKLVYQKVGTFSAEGLVSYHRSAICRLLSSIYHADANPPYVRQGAAAELLHWLSDQPSSLRLEDNEERIHQTLGYMSTCFTEPITLTGLAEMAGMNPAYYSHLFKQKMNKTPMEWLTHLRLNTAKELLLAGDIKIKEGARQTGYQDEHYFSRRFKQTFGIAPSHYNRRHIKKVVSLSYPYTDHLLALGVTPAAGQLQESFDGRIKELTLPYHASEPWDIQRQFFLEQKPDLILCKNNVAGMAKEHIGDIAPVVSIDWTSMDVYSHADTIARLLGKEEALSAWHTAHNEKVRKARATVENRIGTGRSAAVWSVTNKGVRLYGARNMGHVFYRLLGFRAPEYIREKIEEHPMGTMFTWMPASLEQMKRDRSDFMWIVTDSEHRRRVMEHEIKTDPLLSAHPAVQNGRCFFLDWQKWIVYAPLGIEKQLEEALLFLLSDGS
;
A
#
# COMPACT_ATOMS: atom_id res chain seq x y z
N MET A 1 -20.46 -15.34 -21.31
CA MET A 1 -20.15 -13.90 -21.49
C MET A 1 -19.29 -13.73 -22.72
N GLU A 2 -19.68 -12.86 -23.61
CA GLU A 2 -18.92 -12.48 -24.80
C GLU A 2 -18.37 -11.06 -24.59
N ILE A 3 -17.04 -10.91 -24.63
CA ILE A 3 -16.40 -9.60 -24.46
C ILE A 3 -16.35 -8.93 -25.82
N LEU A 4 -17.02 -7.80 -25.95
CA LEU A 4 -17.11 -7.03 -27.19
C LEU A 4 -15.98 -6.00 -27.30
N LYS A 5 -15.68 -5.29 -26.21
CA LYS A 5 -14.66 -4.24 -26.19
C LYS A 5 -14.11 -4.01 -24.77
N THR A 6 -12.82 -3.79 -24.69
CA THR A 6 -12.14 -3.28 -23.48
C THR A 6 -11.38 -2.01 -23.84
N CYS A 7 -11.47 -0.99 -23.01
CA CYS A 7 -10.67 0.23 -23.19
C CYS A 7 -10.37 0.89 -21.85
N LEU A 8 -9.33 1.73 -21.84
CA LEU A 8 -9.08 2.67 -20.74
C LEU A 8 -10.11 3.79 -20.80
N LEU A 9 -10.55 4.28 -19.65
CA LEU A 9 -11.40 5.45 -19.56
C LEU A 9 -10.60 6.69 -19.93
N SER A 10 -11.16 7.55 -20.77
CA SER A 10 -10.55 8.83 -21.20
C SER A 10 -11.21 10.01 -20.51
N ARG A 11 -10.51 11.16 -20.49
CA ARG A 11 -10.87 12.42 -19.82
C ARG A 11 -12.30 12.92 -20.03
N LYS A 12 -12.90 12.60 -21.15
CA LYS A 12 -14.26 13.04 -21.52
C LYS A 12 -14.91 11.96 -22.37
N GLN A 13 -15.84 11.23 -21.79
CA GLN A 13 -16.74 10.43 -22.60
C GLN A 13 -18.04 11.23 -22.79
N THR A 14 -18.30 11.58 -24.06
CA THR A 14 -19.58 12.17 -24.47
C THR A 14 -20.70 11.18 -24.21
N GLN A 15 -21.90 11.70 -23.98
CA GLN A 15 -23.08 10.91 -23.75
C GLN A 15 -23.25 9.81 -24.82
N GLN A 16 -23.25 8.56 -24.40
CA GLN A 16 -23.42 7.39 -25.26
C GLN A 16 -24.54 6.52 -24.69
N THR A 17 -25.39 5.99 -25.58
CA THR A 17 -26.34 4.94 -25.24
C THR A 17 -25.68 3.58 -25.46
N LEU A 18 -25.69 2.75 -24.46
CA LEU A 18 -25.01 1.45 -24.46
C LEU A 18 -25.77 0.41 -25.28
N PRO A 19 -25.14 -0.24 -26.28
CA PRO A 19 -25.76 -1.34 -27.03
C PRO A 19 -25.73 -2.68 -26.27
N SER A 20 -24.88 -2.76 -25.23
CA SER A 20 -24.56 -3.98 -24.48
C SER A 20 -24.33 -3.65 -23.01
N PHE A 21 -24.15 -4.67 -22.16
CA PHE A 21 -23.72 -4.43 -20.77
C PHE A 21 -22.37 -3.72 -20.75
N CYS A 22 -22.22 -2.80 -19.79
CA CYS A 22 -20.99 -2.07 -19.58
C CYS A 22 -20.58 -2.14 -18.11
N LEU A 23 -19.38 -2.65 -17.85
CA LEU A 23 -18.74 -2.56 -16.54
C LEU A 23 -17.70 -1.44 -16.57
N LEU A 24 -17.87 -0.47 -15.67
CA LEU A 24 -16.94 0.63 -15.45
C LEU A 24 -16.21 0.40 -14.15
N SER A 25 -14.90 0.41 -14.16
CA SER A 25 -14.06 0.42 -12.94
C SER A 25 -13.25 1.70 -12.91
N ILE A 26 -13.35 2.45 -11.82
CA ILE A 26 -12.68 3.74 -11.62
C ILE A 26 -11.51 3.53 -10.66
N GLU A 27 -10.27 3.67 -11.11
CA GLU A 27 -9.08 3.50 -10.27
C GLU A 27 -8.63 4.80 -9.61
N LYS A 28 -8.62 5.88 -10.38
CA LYS A 28 -8.32 7.23 -9.91
C LYS A 28 -9.27 8.19 -10.57
N SER A 29 -9.98 9.00 -9.83
CA SER A 29 -10.74 10.12 -10.39
C SER A 29 -11.27 11.05 -9.31
N SER A 30 -11.37 12.32 -9.68
CA SER A 30 -12.32 13.29 -9.13
C SER A 30 -13.21 13.75 -10.28
N GLY A 31 -14.50 13.45 -10.22
CA GLY A 31 -15.42 13.78 -11.30
C GLY A 31 -16.85 13.34 -11.02
N SER A 32 -17.65 13.33 -12.07
CA SER A 32 -19.04 12.86 -12.01
C SER A 32 -19.34 11.87 -13.14
N LEU A 33 -20.11 10.85 -12.81
CA LEU A 33 -20.78 9.96 -13.74
C LEU A 33 -22.24 10.38 -13.84
N ILE A 34 -22.72 10.62 -15.05
CA ILE A 34 -24.12 10.94 -15.31
C ILE A 34 -24.74 9.70 -15.94
N ILE A 35 -25.72 9.10 -15.30
CA ILE A 35 -26.45 7.92 -15.78
C ILE A 35 -27.90 8.33 -15.97
N ASN A 36 -28.42 8.19 -17.20
CA ASN A 36 -29.79 8.55 -17.56
C ASN A 36 -30.19 9.97 -17.05
N GLY A 37 -29.24 10.93 -17.11
CA GLY A 37 -29.43 12.29 -16.67
C GLY A 37 -29.22 12.53 -15.16
N ILE A 38 -29.04 11.47 -14.36
CA ILE A 38 -28.78 11.58 -12.92
C ILE A 38 -27.28 11.66 -12.69
N LYS A 39 -26.82 12.75 -12.05
CA LYS A 39 -25.42 13.01 -11.75
C LYS A 39 -25.01 12.33 -10.44
N GLN A 40 -23.96 11.50 -10.49
CA GLN A 40 -23.36 10.82 -9.36
C GLN A 40 -21.87 11.13 -9.28
N ALA A 41 -21.32 11.28 -8.06
CA ALA A 41 -19.89 11.50 -7.90
C ALA A 41 -19.08 10.24 -8.29
N LEU A 42 -18.12 10.41 -9.19
CA LEU A 42 -17.12 9.37 -9.45
C LEU A 42 -16.18 9.25 -8.25
N ARG A 43 -16.03 8.04 -7.77
CA ARG A 43 -15.15 7.73 -6.65
C ARG A 43 -14.08 6.74 -7.06
N LYS A 44 -12.91 6.91 -6.49
CA LYS A 44 -11.81 5.95 -6.60
C LYS A 44 -12.29 4.55 -6.19
N ARG A 45 -11.99 3.55 -7.02
CA ARG A 45 -12.34 2.14 -6.85
C ARG A 45 -13.85 1.82 -6.93
N ALA A 46 -14.65 2.71 -7.50
CA ALA A 46 -16.04 2.42 -7.79
C ALA A 46 -16.16 1.49 -9.02
N VAL A 47 -17.06 0.52 -8.95
CA VAL A 47 -17.40 -0.37 -10.06
C VAL A 47 -18.89 -0.21 -10.34
N PHE A 48 -19.23 0.15 -11.59
CA PHE A 48 -20.60 0.32 -12.04
C PHE A 48 -20.91 -0.74 -13.11
N LEU A 49 -22.07 -1.36 -12.97
CA LEU A 49 -22.67 -2.19 -14.03
C LEU A 49 -23.83 -1.42 -14.66
N LEU A 50 -23.75 -1.18 -15.95
CA LEU A 50 -24.76 -0.48 -16.74
C LEU A 50 -25.37 -1.44 -17.75
N HIS A 51 -26.69 -1.39 -17.87
CA HIS A 51 -27.46 -2.25 -18.76
C HIS A 51 -27.50 -1.71 -20.20
N PRO A 52 -27.81 -2.56 -21.19
CA PRO A 52 -28.13 -2.11 -22.54
C PRO A 52 -29.23 -1.05 -22.50
N GLY A 53 -29.14 -0.04 -23.34
CA GLY A 53 -30.09 1.09 -23.37
C GLY A 53 -29.77 2.23 -22.37
N THR A 54 -28.88 2.02 -21.39
CA THR A 54 -28.46 3.08 -20.47
C THR A 54 -27.66 4.15 -21.19
N SER A 55 -28.00 5.42 -20.94
CA SER A 55 -27.22 6.56 -21.40
C SER A 55 -26.29 7.01 -20.28
N PHE A 56 -24.98 7.15 -20.56
CA PHE A 56 -24.02 7.64 -19.58
C PHE A 56 -23.03 8.64 -20.19
N SER A 57 -22.51 9.50 -19.34
CA SER A 57 -21.36 10.36 -19.63
C SER A 57 -20.48 10.56 -18.39
N ILE A 58 -19.19 10.84 -18.62
CA ILE A 58 -18.21 11.06 -17.54
C ILE A 58 -17.65 12.47 -17.68
N GLU A 59 -17.68 13.23 -16.58
CA GLU A 59 -17.13 14.58 -16.47
C GLU A 59 -16.03 14.60 -15.39
N ALA A 60 -14.80 14.95 -15.76
CA ALA A 60 -13.71 15.20 -14.82
C ALA A 60 -13.82 16.60 -14.21
N VAL A 61 -13.49 16.78 -12.93
CA VAL A 61 -13.53 18.08 -12.24
C VAL A 61 -12.27 18.90 -12.53
N ASN A 62 -11.11 18.26 -12.73
CA ASN A 62 -9.83 18.92 -13.02
C ASN A 62 -9.17 18.29 -14.26
N GLU A 63 -8.04 18.88 -14.70
CA GLU A 63 -7.21 18.35 -15.79
C GLU A 63 -6.60 16.96 -15.50
N ASP A 64 -6.81 16.40 -14.32
CA ASP A 64 -6.36 15.06 -13.93
C ASP A 64 -7.09 14.00 -14.74
N GLU A 65 -6.32 13.03 -15.22
CA GLU A 65 -6.81 11.90 -16.01
C GLU A 65 -7.75 11.03 -15.18
N ILE A 66 -8.88 10.64 -15.77
CA ILE A 66 -9.70 9.56 -15.25
C ILE A 66 -8.95 8.27 -15.55
N ASP A 67 -8.57 7.55 -14.51
CA ASP A 67 -7.91 6.25 -14.63
C ASP A 67 -8.90 5.14 -14.29
N GLY A 68 -9.03 4.17 -15.18
CA GLY A 68 -9.95 3.07 -15.00
C GLY A 68 -10.18 2.27 -16.28
N TYR A 69 -11.03 1.27 -16.19
CA TYR A 69 -11.35 0.36 -17.29
C TYR A 69 -12.83 0.40 -17.63
N MET A 70 -13.12 0.31 -18.91
CA MET A 70 -14.45 0.06 -19.43
C MET A 70 -14.47 -1.29 -20.18
N LEU A 71 -15.39 -2.16 -19.81
CA LEU A 71 -15.62 -3.45 -20.44
C LEU A 71 -17.04 -3.49 -20.99
N LEU A 72 -17.20 -3.63 -22.31
CA LEU A 72 -18.47 -3.91 -22.97
C LEU A 72 -18.59 -5.42 -23.23
N PHE A 73 -19.71 -6.01 -22.84
CA PHE A 73 -19.93 -7.44 -22.99
C PHE A 73 -21.40 -7.80 -23.18
N ASP A 74 -21.64 -8.94 -23.77
CA ASP A 74 -22.95 -9.56 -23.87
C ASP A 74 -23.03 -10.83 -23.02
N LEU A 75 -24.19 -11.09 -22.45
CA LEU A 75 -24.50 -12.31 -21.72
C LEU A 75 -25.48 -13.17 -22.52
N TYR A 76 -25.24 -14.45 -22.48
CA TYR A 76 -26.10 -15.45 -23.12
C TYR A 76 -26.42 -16.57 -22.14
N GLU A 77 -27.67 -17.00 -22.10
CA GLU A 77 -28.11 -18.18 -21.36
C GLU A 77 -28.43 -19.33 -22.32
N GLU A 78 -28.21 -20.55 -21.88
CA GLU A 78 -28.54 -21.74 -22.67
C GLU A 78 -30.06 -21.91 -22.69
N GLN A 79 -30.66 -21.79 -23.89
CA GLN A 79 -32.08 -21.93 -24.09
C GLN A 79 -32.45 -23.39 -24.37
N SER A 80 -31.66 -24.11 -25.14
CA SER A 80 -31.86 -25.52 -25.43
C SER A 80 -30.57 -26.23 -25.82
N ARG A 81 -30.49 -27.52 -25.49
CA ARG A 81 -29.37 -28.40 -25.82
C ARG A 81 -29.87 -29.70 -26.43
N THR A 82 -29.39 -30.01 -27.62
CA THR A 82 -29.55 -31.32 -28.26
C THR A 82 -28.17 -31.95 -28.49
N ALA A 83 -28.12 -33.20 -28.93
CA ALA A 83 -26.85 -33.88 -29.22
C ALA A 83 -26.02 -33.18 -30.31
N GLU A 84 -26.66 -32.43 -31.21
CA GLU A 84 -26.02 -31.78 -32.36
C GLU A 84 -26.00 -30.25 -32.30
N LYS A 85 -26.79 -29.62 -31.40
CA LYS A 85 -26.98 -28.16 -31.39
C LYS A 85 -27.17 -27.61 -29.98
N LEU A 86 -26.45 -26.50 -29.69
CA LEU A 86 -26.64 -25.63 -28.54
C LEU A 86 -27.25 -24.31 -29.01
N VAL A 87 -28.35 -23.89 -28.41
CA VAL A 87 -28.98 -22.61 -28.70
C VAL A 87 -28.85 -21.71 -27.48
N TYR A 88 -28.30 -20.52 -27.68
CA TYR A 88 -28.15 -19.49 -26.67
C TYR A 88 -29.06 -18.31 -26.96
N GLN A 89 -29.65 -17.76 -25.90
CA GLN A 89 -30.43 -16.53 -25.98
C GLN A 89 -29.65 -15.41 -25.26
N LYS A 90 -29.63 -14.22 -25.89
CA LYS A 90 -29.02 -13.03 -25.30
C LYS A 90 -29.86 -12.56 -24.12
N VAL A 91 -29.20 -12.35 -22.97
CA VAL A 91 -29.81 -11.83 -21.77
C VAL A 91 -29.91 -10.30 -21.90
N GLY A 92 -31.08 -9.73 -21.70
CA GLY A 92 -31.30 -8.27 -21.80
C GLY A 92 -31.20 -7.52 -20.47
N THR A 93 -31.39 -8.22 -19.35
CA THR A 93 -31.35 -7.63 -18.01
C THR A 93 -30.57 -8.53 -17.06
N PHE A 94 -29.92 -7.92 -16.09
CA PHE A 94 -29.21 -8.61 -15.02
C PHE A 94 -29.69 -8.09 -13.68
N SER A 95 -29.55 -8.87 -12.59
CA SER A 95 -30.11 -8.52 -11.29
C SER A 95 -29.48 -7.29 -10.61
N ALA A 96 -28.26 -6.93 -11.02
CA ALA A 96 -27.53 -5.77 -10.51
C ALA A 96 -27.48 -4.66 -11.56
N GLU A 97 -27.78 -3.41 -11.20
CA GLU A 97 -27.64 -2.22 -12.04
C GLU A 97 -27.13 -1.04 -11.22
N GLY A 98 -26.33 -0.17 -11.85
CA GLY A 98 -25.76 1.00 -11.21
C GLY A 98 -24.44 0.70 -10.49
N LEU A 99 -24.24 1.28 -9.31
CA LEU A 99 -23.06 1.04 -8.49
C LEU A 99 -23.10 -0.37 -7.90
N VAL A 100 -22.18 -1.23 -8.31
CA VAL A 100 -22.15 -2.64 -7.90
C VAL A 100 -21.22 -2.89 -6.73
N SER A 101 -20.11 -2.13 -6.61
CA SER A 101 -19.15 -2.32 -5.54
C SER A 101 -18.19 -1.14 -5.39
N TYR A 102 -17.66 -1.00 -4.17
CA TYR A 102 -16.44 -0.26 -3.86
C TYR A 102 -15.38 -1.24 -3.34
N HIS A 103 -14.10 -1.00 -3.62
CA HIS A 103 -12.98 -1.71 -2.98
C HIS A 103 -12.61 -3.15 -3.40
N ARG A 104 -13.10 -3.69 -4.50
CA ARG A 104 -12.57 -5.01 -4.92
C ARG A 104 -11.40 -4.85 -5.90
N SER A 105 -10.17 -4.80 -5.35
CA SER A 105 -8.92 -4.92 -6.12
C SER A 105 -8.88 -6.15 -7.03
N ALA A 106 -9.68 -7.18 -6.74
CA ALA A 106 -9.86 -8.35 -7.59
C ALA A 106 -10.47 -7.98 -8.94
N ILE A 107 -11.52 -7.14 -8.96
CA ILE A 107 -12.19 -6.72 -10.22
C ILE A 107 -11.27 -5.88 -11.08
N CYS A 108 -10.56 -4.92 -10.50
CA CYS A 108 -9.58 -4.13 -11.24
C CYS A 108 -8.48 -5.01 -11.84
N ARG A 109 -8.01 -6.05 -11.12
CA ARG A 109 -7.04 -7.03 -11.66
C ARG A 109 -7.62 -7.84 -12.80
N LEU A 110 -8.88 -8.32 -12.68
CA LEU A 110 -9.55 -9.07 -13.74
C LEU A 110 -9.74 -8.21 -14.98
N LEU A 111 -10.20 -6.97 -14.83
CA LEU A 111 -10.36 -6.02 -15.94
C LEU A 111 -9.02 -5.66 -16.58
N SER A 112 -7.97 -5.43 -15.78
CA SER A 112 -6.61 -5.22 -16.28
C SER A 112 -6.10 -6.45 -17.04
N SER A 113 -6.32 -7.66 -16.53
CA SER A 113 -5.94 -8.90 -17.21
C SER A 113 -6.69 -9.10 -18.53
N ILE A 114 -7.97 -8.71 -18.59
CA ILE A 114 -8.78 -8.75 -19.82
C ILE A 114 -8.30 -7.67 -20.81
N TYR A 115 -7.97 -6.48 -20.33
CA TYR A 115 -7.49 -5.37 -21.18
C TYR A 115 -6.12 -5.68 -21.81
N HIS A 116 -5.20 -6.23 -21.05
CA HIS A 116 -3.86 -6.60 -21.53
C HIS A 116 -3.78 -7.98 -22.17
N ALA A 117 -4.92 -8.57 -22.51
CA ALA A 117 -5.02 -9.96 -23.00
C ALA A 117 -4.36 -10.19 -24.37
N ASP A 118 -4.12 -9.15 -25.18
CA ASP A 118 -3.36 -9.28 -26.44
C ASP A 118 -1.90 -9.68 -26.21
N ALA A 119 -1.38 -9.43 -25.00
CA ALA A 119 -0.06 -9.87 -24.54
C ALA A 119 -0.08 -11.21 -23.79
N ASN A 120 -1.26 -11.78 -23.52
CA ASN A 120 -1.47 -12.99 -22.72
C ASN A 120 -2.10 -14.12 -23.56
N PRO A 121 -1.85 -15.40 -23.21
CA PRO A 121 -2.53 -16.52 -23.88
C PRO A 121 -4.07 -16.44 -23.77
N PRO A 122 -4.83 -16.89 -24.80
CA PRO A 122 -6.30 -16.79 -24.84
C PRO A 122 -7.04 -17.34 -23.61
N TYR A 123 -6.50 -18.37 -22.96
CA TYR A 123 -7.09 -18.97 -21.77
C TYR A 123 -7.05 -18.05 -20.54
N VAL A 124 -6.11 -17.10 -20.48
CA VAL A 124 -6.04 -16.11 -19.38
C VAL A 124 -7.24 -15.16 -19.46
N ARG A 125 -7.58 -14.70 -20.66
CA ARG A 125 -8.76 -13.87 -20.90
C ARG A 125 -10.06 -14.60 -20.58
N GLN A 126 -10.17 -15.86 -21.00
CA GLN A 126 -11.33 -16.69 -20.71
C GLN A 126 -11.48 -16.96 -19.20
N GLY A 127 -10.37 -17.27 -18.51
CA GLY A 127 -10.37 -17.46 -17.06
C GLY A 127 -10.80 -16.20 -16.31
N ALA A 128 -10.24 -15.04 -16.66
CA ALA A 128 -10.62 -13.77 -16.06
C ALA A 128 -12.08 -13.39 -16.34
N ALA A 129 -12.59 -13.69 -17.54
CA ALA A 129 -13.99 -13.47 -17.92
C ALA A 129 -14.94 -14.39 -17.13
N ALA A 130 -14.56 -15.66 -16.93
CA ALA A 130 -15.35 -16.63 -16.15
C ALA A 130 -15.40 -16.23 -14.67
N GLU A 131 -14.28 -15.81 -14.09
CA GLU A 131 -14.20 -15.33 -12.72
C GLU A 131 -15.02 -14.03 -12.52
N LEU A 132 -14.96 -13.10 -13.49
CA LEU A 132 -15.78 -11.91 -13.49
C LEU A 132 -17.28 -12.22 -13.58
N LEU A 133 -17.67 -13.19 -14.43
CA LEU A 133 -19.05 -13.63 -14.56
C LEU A 133 -19.54 -14.30 -13.28
N HIS A 134 -18.73 -15.17 -12.68
CA HIS A 134 -19.05 -15.79 -11.38
C HIS A 134 -19.29 -14.72 -10.32
N TRP A 135 -18.39 -13.73 -10.23
CA TRP A 135 -18.57 -12.61 -9.31
C TRP A 135 -19.84 -11.81 -9.57
N LEU A 136 -20.16 -11.51 -10.85
CA LEU A 136 -21.39 -10.80 -11.21
C LEU A 136 -22.65 -11.61 -10.86
N SER A 137 -22.60 -12.94 -11.02
CA SER A 137 -23.71 -13.85 -10.76
C SER A 137 -23.92 -14.11 -9.26
N ASP A 138 -22.86 -14.04 -8.48
CA ASP A 138 -22.88 -14.27 -7.02
C ASP A 138 -23.30 -13.01 -6.22
N GLN A 139 -23.68 -11.92 -6.93
CA GLN A 139 -24.27 -10.74 -6.25
C GLN A 139 -25.71 -11.07 -5.84
N PRO A 140 -25.99 -11.22 -4.54
CA PRO A 140 -27.34 -11.58 -4.11
C PRO A 140 -28.31 -10.45 -4.43
N SER A 141 -29.48 -10.81 -4.92
CA SER A 141 -30.67 -9.92 -5.01
C SER A 141 -31.14 -9.40 -3.63
N SER A 142 -30.47 -9.78 -2.56
CA SER A 142 -30.69 -9.32 -1.18
C SER A 142 -29.66 -8.26 -0.78
N LEU A 143 -29.55 -7.19 -1.53
CA LEU A 143 -28.77 -5.97 -1.24
C LEU A 143 -29.16 -5.23 0.06
N ARG A 144 -29.92 -5.83 0.99
CA ARG A 144 -30.48 -5.08 2.12
C ARG A 144 -29.75 -5.19 3.45
N LEU A 145 -28.85 -6.15 3.66
CA LEU A 145 -28.14 -6.29 4.95
C LEU A 145 -26.63 -6.03 4.82
N GLU A 146 -25.97 -6.49 3.79
CA GLU A 146 -24.59 -6.08 3.46
C GLU A 146 -24.53 -4.61 2.99
N ASP A 147 -25.62 -4.10 2.42
CA ASP A 147 -25.82 -2.75 1.95
C ASP A 147 -25.62 -1.68 3.05
N ASN A 148 -26.06 -1.90 4.28
CA ASN A 148 -25.95 -0.90 5.35
C ASN A 148 -24.50 -0.70 5.82
N GLU A 149 -23.68 -1.74 5.82
CA GLU A 149 -22.25 -1.63 6.14
C GLU A 149 -21.50 -0.88 5.05
N GLU A 150 -21.75 -1.23 3.81
CA GLU A 150 -21.16 -0.58 2.63
C GLU A 150 -21.53 0.91 2.58
N ARG A 151 -22.80 1.25 2.83
CA ARG A 151 -23.26 2.65 2.88
C ARG A 151 -22.61 3.46 3.99
N ILE A 152 -22.41 2.86 5.16
CA ILE A 152 -21.63 3.51 6.23
C ILE A 152 -20.17 3.68 5.81
N HIS A 153 -19.55 2.68 5.17
CA HIS A 153 -18.18 2.83 4.66
C HIS A 153 -18.06 3.93 3.61
N GLN A 154 -19.05 4.09 2.73
CA GLN A 154 -19.08 5.19 1.77
C GLN A 154 -19.07 6.55 2.46
N THR A 155 -19.89 6.72 3.52
CA THR A 155 -19.90 7.98 4.27
C THR A 155 -18.61 8.20 5.07
N LEU A 156 -17.97 7.14 5.58
CA LEU A 156 -16.65 7.21 6.21
C LEU A 156 -15.57 7.66 5.23
N GLY A 157 -15.52 7.05 4.03
CA GLY A 157 -14.61 7.46 2.96
C GLY A 157 -14.82 8.91 2.54
N TYR A 158 -16.09 9.34 2.41
CA TYR A 158 -16.42 10.74 2.14
C TYR A 158 -15.95 11.68 3.26
N MET A 159 -16.28 11.37 4.51
CA MET A 159 -15.85 12.17 5.66
C MET A 159 -14.33 12.22 5.79
N SER A 160 -13.62 11.12 5.57
CA SER A 160 -12.16 11.08 5.68
C SER A 160 -11.44 11.88 4.59
N THR A 161 -12.06 12.03 3.43
CA THR A 161 -11.51 12.78 2.28
C THR A 161 -11.93 14.25 2.29
N CYS A 162 -13.20 14.52 2.63
CA CYS A 162 -13.82 15.84 2.57
C CYS A 162 -14.01 16.48 3.95
N PHE A 163 -13.26 16.04 4.97
CA PHE A 163 -13.46 16.48 6.37
C PHE A 163 -13.34 18.01 6.57
N THR A 164 -12.67 18.71 5.67
CA THR A 164 -12.56 20.19 5.73
C THR A 164 -13.83 20.91 5.32
N GLU A 165 -14.71 20.24 4.56
CA GLU A 165 -15.92 20.80 4.00
C GLU A 165 -17.08 20.86 5.03
N PRO A 166 -18.11 21.69 4.79
CA PRO A 166 -19.32 21.65 5.59
C PRO A 166 -20.07 20.33 5.41
N ILE A 167 -19.96 19.44 6.38
CA ILE A 167 -20.64 18.13 6.38
C ILE A 167 -21.76 18.17 7.41
N THR A 168 -22.97 17.74 7.01
CA THR A 168 -24.14 17.67 7.88
C THR A 168 -24.61 16.23 8.06
N LEU A 169 -25.26 15.94 9.18
CA LEU A 169 -25.86 14.63 9.44
C LEU A 169 -26.88 14.26 8.36
N THR A 170 -27.72 15.23 7.95
CA THR A 170 -28.73 15.03 6.91
C THR A 170 -28.08 14.64 5.59
N GLY A 171 -27.04 15.37 5.14
CA GLY A 171 -26.33 15.06 3.90
C GLY A 171 -25.63 13.68 3.91
N LEU A 172 -25.08 13.26 5.06
CA LEU A 172 -24.51 11.92 5.20
C LEU A 172 -25.60 10.83 5.15
N ALA A 173 -26.74 11.08 5.79
CA ALA A 173 -27.87 10.14 5.78
C ALA A 173 -28.49 10.01 4.38
N GLU A 174 -28.64 11.13 3.65
CA GLU A 174 -29.08 11.13 2.24
C GLU A 174 -28.08 10.35 1.35
N MET A 175 -26.78 10.56 1.55
CA MET A 175 -25.74 9.80 0.85
C MET A 175 -25.85 8.31 1.11
N ALA A 176 -26.19 7.91 2.32
CA ALA A 176 -26.42 6.52 2.72
C ALA A 176 -27.81 5.99 2.30
N GLY A 177 -28.71 6.83 1.75
CA GLY A 177 -30.09 6.46 1.44
C GLY A 177 -30.90 6.07 2.67
N MET A 178 -30.63 6.72 3.81
CA MET A 178 -31.24 6.43 5.13
C MET A 178 -31.86 7.68 5.75
N ASN A 179 -32.82 7.52 6.67
CA ASN A 179 -33.18 8.65 7.50
C ASN A 179 -32.07 8.97 8.54
N PRO A 180 -31.92 10.23 8.96
CA PRO A 180 -30.81 10.66 9.82
C PRO A 180 -30.71 9.93 11.16
N ALA A 181 -31.84 9.58 11.78
CA ALA A 181 -31.86 8.88 13.08
C ALA A 181 -31.33 7.43 12.93
N TYR A 182 -31.81 6.71 11.92
CA TYR A 182 -31.41 5.34 11.63
C TYR A 182 -29.94 5.28 11.23
N TYR A 183 -29.50 6.16 10.32
CA TYR A 183 -28.10 6.28 9.92
C TYR A 183 -27.20 6.55 11.14
N SER A 184 -27.53 7.52 11.98
CA SER A 184 -26.75 7.85 13.18
C SER A 184 -26.66 6.67 14.15
N HIS A 185 -27.74 5.90 14.30
CA HIS A 185 -27.76 4.70 15.13
C HIS A 185 -26.83 3.60 14.60
N LEU A 186 -26.94 3.25 13.32
CA LEU A 186 -26.08 2.23 12.69
C LEU A 186 -24.62 2.65 12.69
N PHE A 187 -24.33 3.90 12.36
CA PHE A 187 -22.99 4.44 12.39
C PHE A 187 -22.36 4.33 13.79
N LYS A 188 -23.14 4.66 14.84
CA LYS A 188 -22.69 4.56 16.24
C LYS A 188 -22.43 3.12 16.65
N GLN A 189 -23.25 2.16 16.21
CA GLN A 189 -23.01 0.74 16.47
C GLN A 189 -21.66 0.27 15.87
N LYS A 190 -21.35 0.73 14.65
CA LYS A 190 -20.12 0.33 13.95
C LYS A 190 -18.87 1.09 14.43
N MET A 191 -18.99 2.39 14.62
CA MET A 191 -17.85 3.28 14.88
C MET A 191 -17.70 3.70 16.36
N ASN A 192 -18.59 3.27 17.25
CA ASN A 192 -18.65 3.64 18.68
C ASN A 192 -18.77 5.15 18.92
N LYS A 193 -19.13 5.93 17.90
CA LYS A 193 -19.36 7.38 17.92
C LYS A 193 -20.45 7.74 16.93
N THR A 194 -21.17 8.82 17.18
CA THR A 194 -22.06 9.39 16.17
C THR A 194 -21.23 9.93 14.97
N PRO A 195 -21.84 10.09 13.77
CA PRO A 195 -21.13 10.63 12.61
C PRO A 195 -20.45 11.97 12.88
N MET A 196 -21.13 12.88 13.57
CA MET A 196 -20.61 14.21 13.85
C MET A 196 -19.53 14.22 14.95
N GLU A 197 -19.58 13.31 15.92
CA GLU A 197 -18.50 13.08 16.88
C GLU A 197 -17.27 12.50 16.19
N TRP A 198 -17.47 11.52 15.32
CA TRP A 198 -16.40 10.92 14.52
C TRP A 198 -15.69 11.98 13.67
N LEU A 199 -16.42 12.79 12.91
CA LEU A 199 -15.89 13.88 12.10
C LEU A 199 -15.14 14.91 12.96
N THR A 200 -15.69 15.26 14.12
CA THR A 200 -15.04 16.19 15.07
C THR A 200 -13.70 15.64 15.54
N HIS A 201 -13.63 14.37 15.93
CA HIS A 201 -12.40 13.73 16.36
C HIS A 201 -11.38 13.61 15.22
N LEU A 202 -11.82 13.25 14.00
CA LEU A 202 -10.94 13.24 12.83
C LEU A 202 -10.30 14.62 12.58
N ARG A 203 -11.09 15.69 12.56
CA ARG A 203 -10.61 17.07 12.39
C ARG A 203 -9.60 17.46 13.46
N LEU A 204 -9.90 17.17 14.72
CA LEU A 204 -9.04 17.52 15.86
C LEU A 204 -7.77 16.66 15.90
N ASN A 205 -7.83 15.39 15.50
CA ASN A 205 -6.64 14.54 15.37
C ASN A 205 -5.76 14.99 14.20
N THR A 206 -6.36 15.38 13.06
CA THR A 206 -5.61 16.00 11.95
C THR A 206 -4.96 17.31 12.38
N ALA A 207 -5.61 18.11 13.23
CA ALA A 207 -4.98 19.28 13.82
C ALA A 207 -3.75 18.91 14.68
N LYS A 208 -3.81 17.83 15.47
CA LYS A 208 -2.64 17.32 16.18
C LYS A 208 -1.49 16.93 15.24
N GLU A 209 -1.79 16.29 14.10
CA GLU A 209 -0.78 15.95 13.09
C GLU A 209 -0.06 17.22 12.59
N LEU A 210 -0.81 18.26 12.26
CA LEU A 210 -0.27 19.55 11.81
C LEU A 210 0.57 20.23 12.90
N LEU A 211 0.11 20.23 14.15
CA LEU A 211 0.85 20.80 15.28
C LEU A 211 2.14 20.03 15.59
N LEU A 212 2.16 18.72 15.38
CA LEU A 212 3.37 17.89 15.55
C LEU A 212 4.38 18.07 14.42
N ALA A 213 3.90 18.38 13.19
CA ALA A 213 4.77 18.67 12.06
C ALA A 213 5.57 19.98 12.23
N GLY A 214 5.14 20.85 13.14
CA GLY A 214 5.83 22.11 13.52
C GLY A 214 5.35 23.35 12.77
N ASP A 215 5.60 24.51 13.37
CA ASP A 215 5.48 25.88 12.83
C ASP A 215 4.14 26.31 12.18
N ILE A 216 3.04 25.61 12.42
CA ILE A 216 1.73 26.06 11.97
C ILE A 216 1.09 26.98 13.02
N LYS A 217 0.60 28.15 12.57
CA LYS A 217 -0.21 29.03 13.43
C LYS A 217 -1.55 28.36 13.75
N ILE A 218 -2.05 28.52 14.96
CA ILE A 218 -3.31 27.90 15.41
C ILE A 218 -4.48 28.23 14.47
N LYS A 219 -4.56 29.49 14.02
CA LYS A 219 -5.57 29.94 13.05
C LYS A 219 -5.50 29.14 11.75
N GLU A 220 -4.30 28.92 11.22
CA GLU A 220 -4.12 28.16 9.98
C GLU A 220 -4.42 26.67 10.19
N GLY A 221 -3.98 26.07 11.30
CA GLY A 221 -4.32 24.70 11.67
C GLY A 221 -5.83 24.49 11.81
N ALA A 222 -6.55 25.45 12.40
CA ALA A 222 -8.00 25.44 12.47
C ALA A 222 -8.63 25.43 11.08
N ARG A 223 -8.18 26.35 10.19
CA ARG A 223 -8.69 26.46 8.82
C ARG A 223 -8.45 25.18 8.00
N GLN A 224 -7.25 24.62 8.06
CA GLN A 224 -6.89 23.38 7.35
C GLN A 224 -7.65 22.15 7.86
N THR A 225 -8.29 22.24 9.01
CA THR A 225 -9.09 21.15 9.57
C THR A 225 -10.60 21.43 9.55
N GLY A 226 -11.03 22.44 8.76
CA GLY A 226 -12.45 22.72 8.49
C GLY A 226 -13.14 23.57 9.57
N TYR A 227 -12.36 24.28 10.40
CA TYR A 227 -12.90 25.24 11.37
C TYR A 227 -12.74 26.68 10.84
N GLN A 228 -13.84 27.40 10.74
CA GLN A 228 -13.84 28.81 10.30
C GLN A 228 -13.44 29.76 11.44
N ASP A 229 -13.72 29.39 12.69
CA ASP A 229 -13.45 30.18 13.89
C ASP A 229 -12.36 29.53 14.75
N GLU A 230 -11.25 30.27 14.98
CA GLU A 230 -10.10 29.81 15.76
C GLU A 230 -10.45 29.61 17.25
N HIS A 231 -11.34 30.47 17.80
CA HIS A 231 -11.71 30.38 19.22
C HIS A 231 -12.61 29.19 19.48
N TYR A 232 -13.54 28.94 18.55
CA TYR A 232 -14.36 27.73 18.59
C TYR A 232 -13.50 26.47 18.48
N PHE A 233 -12.57 26.43 17.52
CA PHE A 233 -11.60 25.35 17.37
C PHE A 233 -10.81 25.10 18.68
N SER A 234 -10.21 26.16 19.23
CA SER A 234 -9.38 26.06 20.45
C SER A 234 -10.18 25.56 21.65
N ARG A 235 -11.43 26.01 21.80
CA ARG A 235 -12.34 25.54 22.83
C ARG A 235 -12.71 24.06 22.65
N ARG A 236 -13.04 23.64 21.42
CA ARG A 236 -13.36 22.25 21.10
C ARG A 236 -12.16 21.33 21.31
N PHE A 237 -10.97 21.74 20.88
CA PHE A 237 -9.72 21.01 21.07
C PHE A 237 -9.44 20.80 22.57
N LYS A 238 -9.51 21.88 23.38
CA LYS A 238 -9.31 21.81 24.82
C LYS A 238 -10.38 20.95 25.52
N GLN A 239 -11.62 21.06 25.11
CA GLN A 239 -12.72 20.24 25.65
C GLN A 239 -12.52 18.74 25.35
N THR A 240 -12.00 18.42 24.17
CA THR A 240 -11.81 17.03 23.74
C THR A 240 -10.55 16.39 24.34
N PHE A 241 -9.44 17.13 24.43
CA PHE A 241 -8.14 16.59 24.82
C PHE A 241 -7.63 17.10 26.18
N GLY A 242 -8.35 17.99 26.85
CA GLY A 242 -7.94 18.56 28.15
C GLY A 242 -6.84 19.62 28.08
N ILE A 243 -6.27 19.88 26.89
CA ILE A 243 -5.14 20.79 26.66
C ILE A 243 -5.45 21.75 25.50
N ALA A 244 -4.97 22.99 25.62
CA ALA A 244 -5.11 23.94 24.51
C ALA A 244 -4.20 23.57 23.32
N PRO A 245 -4.61 23.85 22.06
CA PRO A 245 -3.77 23.51 20.90
C PRO A 245 -2.39 24.18 20.92
N SER A 246 -2.27 25.39 21.47
CA SER A 246 -0.98 26.11 21.66
C SER A 246 0.01 25.40 22.61
N HIS A 247 -0.47 24.52 23.46
CA HIS A 247 0.36 23.76 24.40
C HIS A 247 0.59 22.31 23.95
N TYR A 248 -0.12 21.85 22.89
CA TYR A 248 0.05 20.51 22.39
C TYR A 248 1.37 20.39 21.61
N ASN A 249 2.20 19.43 21.96
CA ASN A 249 3.50 19.15 21.33
C ASN A 249 3.91 17.69 21.54
N ARG A 250 5.08 17.31 21.01
CA ARG A 250 5.63 15.94 21.07
C ARG A 250 5.76 15.34 22.48
N ARG A 251 5.82 16.16 23.56
CA ARG A 251 5.86 15.66 24.94
C ARG A 251 4.57 14.95 25.37
N HIS A 252 3.48 15.15 24.63
CA HIS A 252 2.19 14.51 24.90
C HIS A 252 2.07 13.13 24.26
N ILE A 253 3.04 12.74 23.42
CA ILE A 253 3.07 11.42 22.80
C ILE A 253 3.75 10.44 23.78
N LYS A 254 2.96 9.54 24.35
CA LYS A 254 3.42 8.49 25.28
C LYS A 254 3.25 7.10 24.69
N LYS A 255 2.14 6.88 23.95
CA LYS A 255 1.77 5.60 23.36
C LYS A 255 1.74 5.71 21.85
N VAL A 256 2.71 5.11 21.20
CA VAL A 256 2.79 5.04 19.75
C VAL A 256 2.34 3.66 19.27
N VAL A 257 1.54 3.62 18.22
CA VAL A 257 1.23 2.40 17.47
C VAL A 257 1.83 2.52 16.07
N SER A 258 2.49 1.48 15.60
CA SER A 258 3.11 1.44 14.27
C SER A 258 2.39 0.45 13.35
N LEU A 259 1.83 0.95 12.24
CA LEU A 259 1.17 0.13 11.23
C LEU A 259 2.12 -0.46 10.19
N SER A 260 3.43 -0.32 10.40
CA SER A 260 4.44 -0.79 9.44
C SER A 260 5.66 -1.29 10.17
N TYR A 261 6.06 -2.53 9.91
CA TYR A 261 7.23 -3.13 10.55
C TYR A 261 8.51 -2.29 10.45
N PRO A 262 8.84 -1.59 9.32
CA PRO A 262 10.03 -0.76 9.30
C PRO A 262 9.98 0.38 10.32
N TYR A 263 8.82 0.99 10.54
CA TYR A 263 8.70 2.07 11.52
C TYR A 263 8.67 1.55 12.96
N THR A 264 8.19 0.31 13.18
CA THR A 264 8.36 -0.39 14.46
C THR A 264 9.85 -0.54 14.80
N ASP A 265 10.65 -0.95 13.82
CA ASP A 265 12.10 -1.10 13.96
C ASP A 265 12.78 0.26 14.25
N HIS A 266 12.40 1.33 13.51
CA HIS A 266 12.90 2.68 13.79
C HIS A 266 12.59 3.14 15.23
N LEU A 267 11.37 2.90 15.71
CA LEU A 267 10.99 3.22 17.08
C LEU A 267 11.90 2.53 18.11
N LEU A 268 12.14 1.23 17.89
CA LEU A 268 13.00 0.43 18.76
C LEU A 268 14.45 0.92 18.75
N ALA A 269 14.99 1.27 17.58
CA ALA A 269 16.33 1.82 17.43
C ALA A 269 16.48 3.16 18.19
N LEU A 270 15.40 3.93 18.29
CA LEU A 270 15.34 5.19 19.06
C LEU A 270 14.99 4.98 20.55
N GLY A 271 14.97 3.74 21.05
CA GLY A 271 14.62 3.42 22.42
C GLY A 271 13.13 3.62 22.76
N VAL A 272 12.25 3.65 21.76
CA VAL A 272 10.81 3.78 21.94
C VAL A 272 10.15 2.42 21.72
N THR A 273 9.58 1.83 22.77
CA THR A 273 8.78 0.61 22.66
C THR A 273 7.34 1.00 22.29
N PRO A 274 6.85 0.66 21.07
CA PRO A 274 5.47 0.95 20.71
C PRO A 274 4.49 0.11 21.55
N ALA A 275 3.29 0.65 21.80
CA ALA A 275 2.22 -0.08 22.49
C ALA A 275 1.74 -1.27 21.66
N ALA A 276 1.77 -1.12 20.33
CA ALA A 276 1.51 -2.17 19.38
C ALA A 276 2.19 -1.86 18.04
N GLY A 277 2.50 -2.88 17.26
CA GLY A 277 3.13 -2.69 15.96
C GLY A 277 3.07 -3.92 15.07
N GLN A 278 3.14 -3.71 13.76
CA GLN A 278 3.44 -4.78 12.84
C GLN A 278 4.90 -5.21 13.08
N LEU A 279 5.11 -6.49 13.35
CA LEU A 279 6.41 -7.07 13.62
C LEU A 279 6.86 -7.93 12.44
N GLN A 280 8.16 -8.05 12.29
CA GLN A 280 8.76 -9.05 11.43
C GLN A 280 9.65 -9.92 12.30
N GLU A 281 9.29 -11.18 12.47
CA GLU A 281 9.90 -12.19 13.34
C GLU A 281 10.37 -11.74 14.75
N SER A 282 9.97 -12.51 15.74
CA SER A 282 10.48 -12.62 17.12
C SER A 282 11.10 -11.35 17.74
N PHE A 283 10.30 -10.32 17.90
CA PHE A 283 10.56 -9.34 18.93
C PHE A 283 10.06 -9.91 20.28
N ASP A 284 10.88 -9.71 21.32
CA ASP A 284 10.56 -9.86 22.72
C ASP A 284 9.08 -9.48 23.02
N GLY A 285 8.29 -10.40 23.59
CA GLY A 285 6.83 -10.33 23.75
C GLY A 285 6.24 -9.11 24.48
N ARG A 286 7.00 -8.00 24.59
CA ARG A 286 6.57 -6.72 25.16
C ARG A 286 5.72 -5.87 24.22
N ILE A 287 5.74 -6.16 22.90
CA ILE A 287 4.98 -5.41 21.91
C ILE A 287 3.79 -6.23 21.49
N LYS A 288 2.59 -5.65 21.52
CA LYS A 288 1.40 -6.30 20.96
C LYS A 288 1.51 -6.33 19.44
N GLU A 289 1.54 -7.53 18.88
CA GLU A 289 1.64 -7.70 17.44
C GLU A 289 0.34 -7.31 16.74
N LEU A 290 0.49 -6.56 15.63
CA LEU A 290 -0.58 -6.23 14.71
C LEU A 290 -0.42 -7.06 13.44
N THR A 291 -1.39 -7.93 13.18
CA THR A 291 -1.48 -8.64 11.91
C THR A 291 -2.12 -7.72 10.88
N LEU A 292 -1.30 -7.14 10.00
CA LEU A 292 -1.72 -6.23 8.95
C LEU A 292 -1.29 -6.76 7.59
N PRO A 293 -2.07 -6.50 6.52
CA PRO A 293 -1.67 -6.88 5.17
C PRO A 293 -0.35 -6.22 4.76
N TYR A 294 0.49 -6.96 4.04
CA TYR A 294 1.75 -6.43 3.50
C TYR A 294 1.55 -5.35 2.43
N HIS A 295 0.43 -5.45 1.68
CA HIS A 295 0.10 -4.54 0.61
C HIS A 295 -1.13 -3.71 0.97
N ALA A 296 -1.04 -2.40 0.71
CA ALA A 296 -2.15 -1.46 0.92
C ALA A 296 -3.42 -1.77 0.11
N SER A 297 -3.30 -2.64 -0.91
CA SER A 297 -4.43 -3.10 -1.75
C SER A 297 -5.18 -4.29 -1.16
N GLU A 298 -4.68 -4.89 -0.09
CA GLU A 298 -5.36 -5.99 0.58
C GLU A 298 -6.42 -5.44 1.55
N PRO A 299 -7.55 -6.15 1.75
CA PRO A 299 -8.59 -5.72 2.67
C PRO A 299 -8.03 -5.49 4.08
N TRP A 300 -8.35 -4.36 4.66
CA TRP A 300 -7.95 -4.01 6.01
C TRP A 300 -8.95 -4.59 7.00
N ASP A 301 -8.60 -5.69 7.62
CA ASP A 301 -9.31 -6.21 8.79
C ASP A 301 -8.63 -5.69 10.07
N ILE A 302 -8.64 -4.35 10.23
CA ILE A 302 -8.22 -3.77 11.49
C ILE A 302 -9.37 -3.84 12.46
N GLN A 303 -9.16 -4.61 13.50
CA GLN A 303 -10.05 -4.61 14.65
C GLN A 303 -10.00 -3.25 15.34
N ARG A 304 -10.89 -2.32 14.93
CA ARG A 304 -11.01 -0.97 15.51
C ARG A 304 -11.05 -1.01 17.05
N GLN A 305 -11.70 -2.01 17.63
CA GLN A 305 -11.80 -2.22 19.07
C GLN A 305 -10.42 -2.29 19.73
N PHE A 306 -9.44 -2.94 19.08
CA PHE A 306 -8.07 -2.98 19.57
C PHE A 306 -7.46 -1.57 19.75
N PHE A 307 -7.65 -0.67 18.79
CA PHE A 307 -7.13 0.71 18.90
C PHE A 307 -7.87 1.53 19.96
N LEU A 308 -9.17 1.32 20.15
CA LEU A 308 -9.93 1.94 21.22
C LEU A 308 -9.43 1.51 22.61
N GLU A 309 -9.00 0.26 22.76
CA GLU A 309 -8.41 -0.27 24.00
C GLU A 309 -6.98 0.22 24.23
N GLN A 310 -6.15 0.25 23.18
CA GLN A 310 -4.77 0.74 23.29
C GLN A 310 -4.72 2.24 23.61
N LYS A 311 -5.69 3.03 23.15
CA LYS A 311 -5.74 4.50 23.30
C LYS A 311 -4.40 5.15 22.90
N PRO A 312 -3.96 5.00 21.64
CA PRO A 312 -2.70 5.58 21.20
C PRO A 312 -2.77 7.10 21.19
N ASP A 313 -1.62 7.72 21.44
CA ASP A 313 -1.44 9.17 21.28
C ASP A 313 -1.03 9.52 19.84
N LEU A 314 -0.46 8.52 19.13
CA LEU A 314 0.05 8.64 17.77
C LEU A 314 -0.01 7.28 17.06
N ILE A 315 -0.41 7.31 15.79
CA ILE A 315 -0.33 6.17 14.88
C ILE A 315 0.64 6.53 13.75
N LEU A 316 1.66 5.70 13.54
CA LEU A 316 2.61 5.84 12.44
C LEU A 316 2.28 4.86 11.31
N CYS A 317 2.31 5.32 10.07
CA CYS A 317 2.10 4.47 8.91
C CYS A 317 2.91 4.94 7.69
N LYS A 318 3.00 4.08 6.67
CA LYS A 318 3.48 4.49 5.34
C LYS A 318 2.42 5.31 4.63
N ASN A 319 2.85 6.20 3.73
CA ASN A 319 1.96 7.04 2.94
C ASN A 319 0.90 6.25 2.13
N ASN A 320 1.24 5.07 1.64
CA ASN A 320 0.33 4.22 0.86
C ASN A 320 -0.84 3.62 1.67
N VAL A 321 -0.76 3.58 3.00
CA VAL A 321 -1.85 3.09 3.88
C VAL A 321 -2.55 4.22 4.66
N ALA A 322 -2.07 5.47 4.54
CA ALA A 322 -2.56 6.60 5.33
C ALA A 322 -4.05 6.88 5.13
N GLY A 323 -4.54 6.79 3.89
CA GLY A 323 -5.97 7.02 3.58
C GLY A 323 -6.88 6.03 4.32
N MET A 324 -6.55 4.73 4.22
CA MET A 324 -7.32 3.69 4.91
C MET A 324 -7.19 3.80 6.43
N ALA A 325 -5.99 4.13 6.95
CA ALA A 325 -5.81 4.35 8.38
C ALA A 325 -6.69 5.50 8.89
N LYS A 326 -6.73 6.62 8.19
CA LYS A 326 -7.58 7.77 8.55
C LYS A 326 -9.06 7.43 8.52
N GLU A 327 -9.51 6.69 7.52
CA GLU A 327 -10.90 6.24 7.41
C GLU A 327 -11.32 5.35 8.58
N HIS A 328 -10.49 4.39 8.98
CA HIS A 328 -10.86 3.39 9.99
C HIS A 328 -10.60 3.82 11.43
N ILE A 329 -9.51 4.55 11.66
CA ILE A 329 -8.99 4.86 13.01
C ILE A 329 -8.52 6.31 13.20
N GLY A 330 -8.70 7.20 12.19
CA GLY A 330 -8.27 8.60 12.28
C GLY A 330 -9.03 9.43 13.32
N ASP A 331 -10.22 8.98 13.72
CA ASP A 331 -10.97 9.56 14.83
C ASP A 331 -10.48 9.10 16.22
N ILE A 332 -9.61 8.09 16.30
CA ILE A 332 -9.06 7.57 17.55
C ILE A 332 -7.81 8.33 17.96
N ALA A 333 -6.87 8.49 17.02
CA ALA A 333 -5.62 9.19 17.24
C ALA A 333 -5.09 9.84 15.95
N PRO A 334 -4.16 10.81 16.03
CA PRO A 334 -3.49 11.35 14.86
C PRO A 334 -2.74 10.25 14.10
N VAL A 335 -2.93 10.22 12.77
CA VAL A 335 -2.30 9.26 11.86
C VAL A 335 -1.22 9.98 11.06
N VAL A 336 0.01 9.91 11.51
CA VAL A 336 1.15 10.50 10.82
C VAL A 336 1.71 9.52 9.81
N SER A 337 1.65 9.91 8.53
CA SER A 337 2.25 9.16 7.44
C SER A 337 3.64 9.67 7.11
N ILE A 338 4.55 8.75 6.86
CA ILE A 338 5.91 9.04 6.40
C ILE A 338 6.06 8.48 4.99
N ASP A 339 6.63 9.27 4.09
CA ASP A 339 6.83 8.84 2.71
C ASP A 339 7.89 7.74 2.65
N TRP A 340 7.43 6.54 2.34
CA TRP A 340 8.31 5.37 2.24
C TRP A 340 9.19 5.38 1.00
N THR A 341 8.74 5.98 -0.08
CA THR A 341 9.37 5.87 -1.39
C THR A 341 10.43 6.93 -1.67
N SER A 342 10.21 8.16 -1.20
CA SER A 342 11.09 9.31 -1.49
C SER A 342 12.22 9.51 -0.46
N MET A 343 12.25 8.72 0.61
CA MET A 343 13.22 8.84 1.69
C MET A 343 14.05 7.57 1.87
N ASP A 344 15.28 7.72 2.33
CA ASP A 344 16.11 6.61 2.78
C ASP A 344 15.87 6.25 4.25
N VAL A 345 16.52 5.19 4.73
CA VAL A 345 16.39 4.71 6.10
C VAL A 345 16.82 5.76 7.14
N TYR A 346 17.82 6.57 6.82
CA TYR A 346 18.33 7.61 7.73
C TYR A 346 17.37 8.79 7.82
N SER A 347 16.83 9.22 6.68
CA SER A 347 15.81 10.27 6.61
C SER A 347 14.50 9.87 7.30
N HIS A 348 14.11 8.59 7.21
CA HIS A 348 12.99 8.04 7.99
C HIS A 348 13.29 8.14 9.50
N ALA A 349 14.50 7.71 9.93
CA ALA A 349 14.91 7.76 11.34
C ALA A 349 14.91 9.20 11.87
N ASP A 350 15.44 10.14 11.09
CA ASP A 350 15.45 11.57 11.43
C ASP A 350 14.03 12.13 11.58
N THR A 351 13.14 11.81 10.64
CA THR A 351 11.74 12.26 10.70
C THR A 351 11.03 11.72 11.94
N ILE A 352 11.20 10.43 12.26
CA ILE A 352 10.58 9.80 13.44
C ILE A 352 11.20 10.35 14.72
N ALA A 353 12.52 10.56 14.76
CA ALA A 353 13.20 11.12 15.93
C ALA A 353 12.72 12.54 16.23
N ARG A 354 12.64 13.41 15.23
CA ARG A 354 12.09 14.78 15.38
C ARG A 354 10.65 14.78 15.86
N LEU A 355 9.81 13.90 15.27
CA LEU A 355 8.41 13.78 15.67
C LEU A 355 8.24 13.40 17.15
N LEU A 356 9.16 12.58 17.68
CA LEU A 356 9.08 12.04 19.03
C LEU A 356 10.03 12.72 20.04
N GLY A 357 10.86 13.67 19.61
CA GLY A 357 11.88 14.30 20.46
C GLY A 357 12.98 13.33 20.88
N LYS A 358 13.46 12.52 19.94
CA LYS A 358 14.47 11.48 20.12
C LYS A 358 15.76 11.76 19.35
N GLU A 359 16.07 13.02 19.08
CA GLU A 359 17.22 13.45 18.30
C GLU A 359 18.56 13.01 18.95
N GLU A 360 18.64 13.01 20.28
CA GLU A 360 19.83 12.52 21.01
C GLU A 360 20.01 11.00 20.82
N ALA A 361 18.92 10.23 20.93
CA ALA A 361 18.97 8.79 20.71
C ALA A 361 19.35 8.46 19.26
N LEU A 362 18.86 9.23 18.28
CA LEU A 362 19.25 9.12 16.88
C LEU A 362 20.74 9.39 16.70
N SER A 363 21.28 10.46 17.30
CA SER A 363 22.71 10.79 17.21
C SER A 363 23.59 9.68 17.81
N ALA A 364 23.19 9.12 18.95
CA ALA A 364 23.88 7.98 19.56
C ALA A 364 23.84 6.72 18.65
N TRP A 365 22.67 6.42 18.08
CA TRP A 365 22.54 5.31 17.14
C TRP A 365 23.42 5.52 15.90
N HIS A 366 23.42 6.71 15.28
CA HIS A 366 24.27 7.02 14.13
C HIS A 366 25.75 6.82 14.43
N THR A 367 26.21 7.27 15.60
CA THR A 367 27.60 7.12 16.02
C THR A 367 27.97 5.64 16.13
N ALA A 368 27.15 4.84 16.80
CA ALA A 368 27.38 3.41 16.97
C ALA A 368 27.30 2.66 15.63
N HIS A 369 26.30 2.98 14.79
CA HIS A 369 26.11 2.39 13.47
C HIS A 369 27.31 2.67 12.55
N ASN A 370 27.75 3.92 12.45
CA ASN A 370 28.87 4.31 11.61
C ASN A 370 30.17 3.60 12.04
N GLU A 371 30.38 3.42 13.35
CA GLU A 371 31.54 2.68 13.85
C GLU A 371 31.46 1.18 13.51
N LYS A 372 30.26 0.56 13.63
CA LYS A 372 30.05 -0.82 13.17
C LYS A 372 30.35 -0.96 11.68
N VAL A 373 29.80 -0.06 10.85
CA VAL A 373 30.02 -0.05 9.39
C VAL A 373 31.50 0.10 9.05
N ARG A 374 32.19 1.04 9.70
CA ARG A 374 33.63 1.26 9.50
C ARG A 374 34.45 0.00 9.80
N LYS A 375 34.20 -0.66 10.93
CA LYS A 375 34.85 -1.92 11.32
C LYS A 375 34.54 -3.04 10.33
N ALA A 376 33.26 -3.21 9.98
CA ALA A 376 32.81 -4.23 9.03
C ALA A 376 33.50 -4.07 7.67
N ARG A 377 33.50 -2.84 7.13
CA ARG A 377 34.17 -2.54 5.85
C ARG A 377 35.65 -2.85 5.89
N ALA A 378 36.38 -2.38 6.90
CA ALA A 378 37.81 -2.67 7.05
C ALA A 378 38.10 -4.18 7.16
N THR A 379 37.24 -4.93 7.89
CA THR A 379 37.39 -6.39 8.00
C THR A 379 37.19 -7.06 6.64
N VAL A 380 36.16 -6.66 5.88
CA VAL A 380 35.88 -7.20 4.54
C VAL A 380 37.01 -6.85 3.58
N GLU A 381 37.45 -5.58 3.54
CA GLU A 381 38.56 -5.13 2.67
C GLU A 381 39.87 -5.88 2.97
N ASN A 382 40.19 -6.13 4.23
CA ASN A 382 41.36 -6.90 4.64
C ASN A 382 41.26 -8.38 4.22
N ARG A 383 40.06 -8.97 4.24
CA ARG A 383 39.86 -10.40 3.94
C ARG A 383 39.78 -10.70 2.44
N ILE A 384 39.06 -9.88 1.68
CA ILE A 384 38.74 -10.16 0.26
C ILE A 384 39.32 -9.14 -0.71
N GLY A 385 39.96 -8.07 -0.22
CA GLY A 385 40.51 -6.97 -1.02
C GLY A 385 39.47 -5.89 -1.35
N THR A 386 39.97 -4.76 -1.85
CA THR A 386 39.15 -3.60 -2.25
C THR A 386 38.60 -3.75 -3.65
N GLY A 387 37.58 -2.96 -4.01
CA GLY A 387 37.07 -2.84 -5.37
C GLY A 387 36.33 -4.07 -5.92
N ARG A 388 35.95 -5.00 -5.06
CA ARG A 388 35.13 -6.18 -5.44
C ARG A 388 33.75 -5.79 -5.88
N SER A 389 33.22 -6.53 -6.84
CA SER A 389 31.84 -6.37 -7.33
C SER A 389 30.89 -7.38 -6.70
N ALA A 390 29.64 -6.98 -6.51
CA ALA A 390 28.58 -7.85 -6.02
C ALA A 390 27.29 -7.61 -6.79
N ALA A 391 26.54 -8.68 -7.09
CA ALA A 391 25.19 -8.61 -7.62
C ALA A 391 24.19 -9.17 -6.59
N VAL A 392 23.11 -8.45 -6.35
CA VAL A 392 22.05 -8.84 -5.42
C VAL A 392 20.78 -9.15 -6.19
N TRP A 393 20.49 -10.41 -6.35
CA TRP A 393 19.37 -10.92 -7.12
C TRP A 393 18.22 -11.34 -6.20
N SER A 394 16.99 -11.10 -6.60
CA SER A 394 15.86 -11.82 -6.03
C SER A 394 15.19 -12.68 -7.08
N VAL A 395 14.90 -13.92 -6.71
CA VAL A 395 14.20 -14.90 -7.54
C VAL A 395 12.95 -15.33 -6.79
N THR A 396 11.79 -14.86 -7.25
CA THR A 396 10.50 -15.06 -6.58
C THR A 396 9.44 -15.53 -7.57
N ASN A 397 8.23 -15.79 -7.10
CA ASN A 397 7.08 -16.08 -7.96
C ASN A 397 6.69 -14.87 -8.88
N LYS A 398 7.17 -13.67 -8.55
CA LYS A 398 6.98 -12.44 -9.34
C LYS A 398 8.10 -12.18 -10.36
N GLY A 399 9.01 -13.15 -10.54
CA GLY A 399 10.13 -13.07 -11.48
C GLY A 399 11.48 -12.77 -10.85
N VAL A 400 12.46 -12.48 -11.70
CA VAL A 400 13.83 -12.14 -11.33
C VAL A 400 13.99 -10.62 -11.26
N ARG A 401 14.69 -10.15 -10.23
CA ARG A 401 15.00 -8.72 -10.06
C ARG A 401 16.45 -8.56 -9.64
N LEU A 402 17.06 -7.48 -10.10
CA LEU A 402 18.36 -7.03 -9.61
C LEU A 402 18.15 -5.82 -8.69
N TYR A 403 18.68 -5.89 -7.49
CA TYR A 403 18.54 -4.84 -6.49
C TYR A 403 19.59 -3.75 -6.62
N GLY A 404 19.16 -2.51 -6.47
CA GLY A 404 20.00 -1.32 -6.34
C GLY A 404 20.46 -1.10 -4.89
N ALA A 405 20.89 0.14 -4.60
CA ALA A 405 21.47 0.50 -3.31
C ALA A 405 20.44 0.80 -2.19
N ARG A 406 19.21 0.33 -2.35
CA ARG A 406 18.14 0.41 -1.35
C ARG A 406 17.64 -0.99 -1.01
N ASN A 407 17.06 -1.20 0.18
CA ASN A 407 16.67 -2.51 0.69
C ASN A 407 17.84 -3.51 0.67
N MET A 408 17.67 -4.66 0.04
CA MET A 408 18.63 -5.78 0.04
C MET A 408 20.04 -5.41 -0.43
N GLY A 409 20.17 -4.47 -1.38
CA GLY A 409 21.48 -4.03 -1.84
C GLY A 409 22.16 -2.96 -0.97
N HIS A 410 21.45 -2.37 0.00
CA HIS A 410 21.98 -1.30 0.83
C HIS A 410 23.24 -1.72 1.58
N VAL A 411 23.21 -2.87 2.24
CA VAL A 411 24.34 -3.39 3.02
C VAL A 411 25.57 -3.59 2.14
N PHE A 412 25.40 -4.17 0.96
CA PHE A 412 26.52 -4.49 0.07
C PHE A 412 27.10 -3.25 -0.58
N TYR A 413 26.27 -2.38 -1.17
CA TYR A 413 26.76 -1.25 -1.94
C TYR A 413 27.07 -0.02 -1.08
N ARG A 414 26.23 0.29 -0.10
CA ARG A 414 26.40 1.51 0.73
C ARG A 414 27.27 1.26 1.98
N LEU A 415 27.06 0.14 2.66
CA LEU A 415 27.80 -0.12 3.91
C LEU A 415 29.14 -0.80 3.65
N LEU A 416 29.18 -1.91 2.92
CA LEU A 416 30.39 -2.69 2.68
C LEU A 416 31.22 -2.19 1.49
N GLY A 417 30.68 -1.35 0.62
CA GLY A 417 31.42 -0.72 -0.46
C GLY A 417 31.71 -1.60 -1.69
N PHE A 418 30.91 -2.66 -1.89
CA PHE A 418 30.99 -3.43 -3.11
C PHE A 418 30.58 -2.58 -4.33
N ARG A 419 31.21 -2.82 -5.47
CA ARG A 419 30.78 -2.23 -6.73
C ARG A 419 29.56 -2.96 -7.26
N ALA A 420 28.50 -2.22 -7.60
CA ALA A 420 27.37 -2.78 -8.30
C ALA A 420 27.74 -3.17 -9.76
N PRO A 421 27.04 -4.15 -10.37
CA PRO A 421 27.17 -4.44 -11.80
C PRO A 421 26.96 -3.18 -12.64
N GLU A 422 27.65 -3.08 -13.78
CA GLU A 422 27.70 -1.86 -14.59
C GLU A 422 26.30 -1.38 -15.00
N TYR A 423 25.46 -2.29 -15.46
CA TYR A 423 24.11 -2.00 -15.94
C TYR A 423 23.11 -1.53 -14.85
N ILE A 424 23.45 -1.65 -13.57
CA ILE A 424 22.63 -1.08 -12.48
C ILE A 424 23.34 0.09 -11.77
N ARG A 425 24.67 0.21 -11.95
CA ARG A 425 25.47 1.25 -11.31
C ARG A 425 25.02 2.65 -11.73
N GLU A 426 24.80 2.88 -13.02
CA GLU A 426 24.29 4.13 -13.55
C GLU A 426 22.94 4.51 -12.89
N LYS A 427 22.04 3.53 -12.74
CA LYS A 427 20.74 3.74 -12.06
C LYS A 427 20.91 4.06 -10.58
N ILE A 428 21.90 3.51 -9.90
CA ILE A 428 22.21 3.85 -8.51
C ILE A 428 22.77 5.27 -8.41
N GLU A 429 23.59 5.69 -9.35
CA GLU A 429 24.22 7.01 -9.40
C GLU A 429 23.22 8.12 -9.74
N GLU A 430 22.23 7.84 -10.60
CA GLU A 430 21.14 8.75 -10.94
C GLU A 430 20.23 9.08 -9.74
N HIS A 431 20.27 8.28 -8.68
CA HIS A 431 19.38 8.42 -7.53
C HIS A 431 20.17 8.75 -6.26
N PRO A 432 19.76 9.76 -5.48
CA PRO A 432 20.35 10.04 -4.18
C PRO A 432 20.34 8.80 -3.28
N MET A 433 21.23 8.78 -2.29
CA MET A 433 21.42 7.64 -1.41
C MET A 433 20.09 7.16 -0.80
N GLY A 434 19.72 5.91 -1.08
CA GLY A 434 18.57 5.24 -0.49
C GLY A 434 17.19 5.65 -1.00
N THR A 435 17.09 6.65 -1.89
CA THR A 435 15.80 7.10 -2.44
C THR A 435 15.38 6.29 -3.67
N MET A 436 14.14 6.39 -4.07
CA MET A 436 13.45 5.99 -5.31
C MET A 436 13.87 4.66 -5.98
N PHE A 437 15.17 4.33 -6.10
CA PHE A 437 15.60 3.17 -6.85
C PHE A 437 15.91 1.96 -5.95
N THR A 438 14.99 1.00 -5.93
CA THR A 438 15.13 -0.23 -5.12
C THR A 438 15.64 -1.41 -5.95
N TRP A 439 15.05 -1.63 -7.12
CA TRP A 439 15.36 -2.75 -8.02
C TRP A 439 14.90 -2.46 -9.44
N MET A 440 15.43 -3.22 -10.39
CA MET A 440 14.94 -3.28 -11.76
C MET A 440 14.52 -4.71 -12.13
N PRO A 441 13.53 -4.86 -13.04
CA PRO A 441 13.22 -6.16 -13.61
C PRO A 441 14.46 -6.74 -14.30
N ALA A 442 14.64 -8.04 -14.17
CA ALA A 442 15.74 -8.76 -14.77
C ALA A 442 15.28 -10.16 -15.24
N SER A 443 16.14 -10.84 -15.96
CA SER A 443 15.93 -12.21 -16.39
C SER A 443 17.00 -13.17 -15.84
N LEU A 444 16.70 -14.45 -15.85
CA LEU A 444 17.69 -15.47 -15.51
C LEU A 444 18.88 -15.43 -16.48
N GLU A 445 18.66 -15.11 -17.75
CA GLU A 445 19.73 -14.93 -18.75
C GLU A 445 20.67 -13.77 -18.42
N GLN A 446 20.16 -12.68 -17.88
CA GLN A 446 21.01 -11.58 -17.38
C GLN A 446 21.83 -12.03 -16.18
N MET A 447 21.23 -12.78 -15.25
CA MET A 447 21.93 -13.36 -14.12
C MET A 447 23.06 -14.32 -14.57
N LYS A 448 22.81 -15.17 -15.57
CA LYS A 448 23.83 -16.06 -16.18
C LYS A 448 24.98 -15.31 -16.83
N ARG A 449 24.74 -14.12 -17.37
CA ARG A 449 25.75 -13.28 -18.05
C ARG A 449 26.49 -12.34 -17.09
N ASP A 450 26.01 -12.17 -15.87
CA ASP A 450 26.70 -11.39 -14.85
C ASP A 450 28.09 -11.95 -14.58
N ARG A 451 29.02 -11.12 -14.18
CA ARG A 451 30.43 -11.50 -13.91
C ARG A 451 30.93 -10.88 -12.60
N SER A 452 30.00 -10.58 -11.70
CA SER A 452 30.33 -10.06 -10.37
C SER A 452 31.17 -11.05 -9.57
N ASP A 453 32.08 -10.54 -8.73
CA ASP A 453 32.90 -11.35 -7.84
C ASP A 453 32.08 -12.10 -6.79
N PHE A 454 30.94 -11.52 -6.41
CA PHE A 454 30.00 -12.06 -5.41
C PHE A 454 28.58 -12.06 -5.96
N MET A 455 27.85 -13.11 -5.67
CA MET A 455 26.44 -13.26 -6.02
C MET A 455 25.61 -13.55 -4.77
N TRP A 456 24.63 -12.70 -4.52
CA TRP A 456 23.68 -12.84 -3.42
C TRP A 456 22.30 -13.11 -4.01
N ILE A 457 21.67 -14.23 -3.63
CA ILE A 457 20.38 -14.67 -4.18
C ILE A 457 19.36 -14.72 -3.06
N VAL A 458 18.35 -13.88 -3.15
CA VAL A 458 17.23 -13.86 -2.22
C VAL A 458 16.06 -14.61 -2.81
N THR A 459 15.54 -15.59 -2.08
CA THR A 459 14.39 -16.41 -2.51
C THR A 459 13.23 -16.27 -1.52
N ASP A 460 12.00 -16.32 -2.05
CA ASP A 460 10.76 -16.18 -1.26
C ASP A 460 10.31 -17.49 -0.59
N SER A 461 10.97 -18.60 -0.86
CA SER A 461 10.65 -19.90 -0.30
C SER A 461 11.80 -20.87 -0.38
N GLU A 462 11.82 -21.85 0.53
CA GLU A 462 12.80 -22.94 0.52
C GLU A 462 12.72 -23.81 -0.75
N HIS A 463 11.51 -23.98 -1.30
CA HIS A 463 11.34 -24.66 -2.58
C HIS A 463 12.11 -23.95 -3.69
N ARG A 464 11.95 -22.62 -3.82
CA ARG A 464 12.63 -21.82 -4.84
C ARG A 464 14.13 -21.79 -4.62
N ARG A 465 14.57 -21.77 -3.40
CA ARG A 465 16.00 -21.89 -3.06
C ARG A 465 16.57 -23.20 -3.64
N ARG A 466 15.92 -24.34 -3.38
CA ARG A 466 16.38 -25.64 -3.93
C ARG A 466 16.39 -25.69 -5.44
N VAL A 467 15.38 -25.09 -6.08
CA VAL A 467 15.35 -24.96 -7.55
C VAL A 467 16.56 -24.18 -8.04
N MET A 468 16.86 -23.03 -7.43
CA MET A 468 18.01 -22.21 -7.83
C MET A 468 19.35 -22.88 -7.52
N GLU A 469 19.48 -23.60 -6.41
CA GLU A 469 20.67 -24.39 -6.09
C GLU A 469 20.91 -25.50 -7.14
N HIS A 470 19.82 -26.10 -7.63
CA HIS A 470 19.90 -27.09 -8.72
C HIS A 470 20.31 -26.44 -10.04
N GLU A 471 19.68 -25.33 -10.42
CA GLU A 471 20.01 -24.55 -11.62
C GLU A 471 21.49 -24.13 -11.63
N ILE A 472 22.02 -23.63 -10.51
CA ILE A 472 23.43 -23.22 -10.38
C ILE A 472 24.37 -24.41 -10.64
N LYS A 473 24.00 -25.62 -10.26
CA LYS A 473 24.82 -26.82 -10.45
C LYS A 473 24.72 -27.40 -11.85
N THR A 474 23.56 -27.29 -12.50
CA THR A 474 23.27 -28.00 -13.76
C THR A 474 23.38 -27.11 -15.00
N ASP A 475 23.15 -25.81 -14.87
CA ASP A 475 23.28 -24.87 -15.99
C ASP A 475 24.75 -24.53 -16.24
N PRO A 476 25.27 -24.75 -17.47
CA PRO A 476 26.68 -24.51 -17.78
C PRO A 476 27.18 -23.07 -17.59
N LEU A 477 26.28 -22.09 -17.75
CA LEU A 477 26.64 -20.67 -17.60
C LEU A 477 26.66 -20.25 -16.12
N LEU A 478 25.71 -20.72 -15.34
CA LEU A 478 25.67 -20.45 -13.90
C LEU A 478 26.79 -21.21 -13.17
N SER A 479 27.03 -22.46 -13.50
CA SER A 479 28.13 -23.24 -12.90
C SER A 479 29.51 -22.66 -13.23
N ALA A 480 29.66 -22.04 -14.39
CA ALA A 480 30.90 -21.35 -14.80
C ALA A 480 30.99 -19.89 -14.32
N HIS A 481 29.95 -19.38 -13.59
CA HIS A 481 29.97 -18.02 -13.10
C HIS A 481 31.11 -17.79 -12.09
N PRO A 482 31.87 -16.67 -12.16
CA PRO A 482 33.00 -16.42 -11.27
C PRO A 482 32.69 -16.53 -9.77
N ALA A 483 31.55 -16.00 -9.35
CA ALA A 483 31.12 -16.10 -7.95
C ALA A 483 30.85 -17.56 -7.52
N VAL A 484 30.29 -18.39 -8.40
CA VAL A 484 30.03 -19.81 -8.14
C VAL A 484 31.34 -20.61 -8.06
N GLN A 485 32.21 -20.42 -9.05
CA GLN A 485 33.52 -21.09 -9.13
C GLN A 485 34.42 -20.78 -7.93
N ASN A 486 34.30 -19.60 -7.35
CA ASN A 486 35.09 -19.17 -6.20
C ASN A 486 34.36 -19.36 -4.84
N GLY A 487 33.22 -20.08 -4.79
CA GLY A 487 32.46 -20.29 -3.56
C GLY A 487 31.85 -19.01 -2.96
N ARG A 488 31.56 -18.00 -3.80
CA ARG A 488 31.07 -16.68 -3.40
C ARG A 488 29.63 -16.42 -3.86
N CYS A 489 28.85 -17.49 -3.97
CA CYS A 489 27.43 -17.46 -4.27
C CYS A 489 26.65 -17.85 -3.00
N PHE A 490 25.87 -16.91 -2.47
CA PHE A 490 25.19 -17.05 -1.20
C PHE A 490 23.68 -16.88 -1.35
N PHE A 491 22.92 -17.68 -0.58
CA PHE A 491 21.48 -17.56 -0.50
C PHE A 491 21.06 -16.81 0.75
N LEU A 492 20.14 -15.85 0.59
CA LEU A 492 19.64 -15.01 1.64
C LEU A 492 18.14 -15.23 1.83
N ASP A 493 17.67 -15.14 3.07
CA ASP A 493 16.27 -15.25 3.42
C ASP A 493 15.50 -13.98 3.10
N TRP A 494 14.40 -14.10 2.34
CA TRP A 494 13.57 -12.96 1.94
C TRP A 494 13.07 -12.15 3.15
N GLN A 495 12.57 -12.82 4.18
CA GLN A 495 11.95 -12.14 5.30
C GLN A 495 12.94 -11.27 6.06
N LYS A 496 14.17 -11.74 6.22
CA LYS A 496 15.23 -10.98 6.88
C LYS A 496 15.74 -9.82 6.01
N TRP A 497 15.92 -10.05 4.71
CA TRP A 497 16.59 -9.10 3.83
C TRP A 497 15.69 -8.06 3.21
N ILE A 498 14.36 -8.25 3.25
CA ILE A 498 13.41 -7.21 2.82
C ILE A 498 13.32 -6.03 3.81
N VAL A 499 13.79 -6.20 5.04
CA VAL A 499 13.74 -5.17 6.08
C VAL A 499 14.70 -4.03 5.76
N TYR A 500 14.15 -2.85 5.49
CA TYR A 500 14.93 -1.63 5.27
C TYR A 500 14.66 -0.66 6.41
N ALA A 501 15.32 -0.92 7.54
CA ALA A 501 15.14 -0.19 8.79
C ALA A 501 16.40 -0.36 9.69
N PRO A 502 16.65 0.52 10.67
CA PRO A 502 17.90 0.58 11.42
C PRO A 502 18.42 -0.74 12.01
N LEU A 503 17.61 -1.44 12.78
CA LEU A 503 18.02 -2.72 13.40
C LEU A 503 18.09 -3.85 12.37
N GLY A 504 17.19 -3.81 11.37
CA GLY A 504 17.18 -4.76 10.27
C GLY A 504 18.48 -4.71 9.46
N ILE A 505 18.94 -3.52 9.06
CA ILE A 505 20.18 -3.36 8.30
C ILE A 505 21.42 -3.72 9.15
N GLU A 506 21.41 -3.52 10.47
CA GLU A 506 22.49 -3.98 11.34
C GLU A 506 22.58 -5.51 11.40
N LYS A 507 21.44 -6.20 11.53
CA LYS A 507 21.39 -7.68 11.46
C LYS A 507 21.84 -8.22 10.11
N GLN A 508 21.42 -7.56 9.02
CA GLN A 508 21.85 -7.91 7.66
C GLN A 508 23.37 -7.71 7.49
N LEU A 509 23.92 -6.65 8.06
CA LEU A 509 25.37 -6.41 8.06
C LEU A 509 26.13 -7.51 8.80
N GLU A 510 25.66 -7.91 9.98
CA GLU A 510 26.25 -9.01 10.77
C GLU A 510 26.15 -10.34 10.02
N GLU A 511 25.00 -10.66 9.40
CA GLU A 511 24.83 -11.89 8.60
C GLU A 511 25.73 -11.88 7.35
N ALA A 512 25.85 -10.73 6.65
CA ALA A 512 26.75 -10.59 5.52
C ALA A 512 28.21 -10.85 5.91
N LEU A 513 28.66 -10.36 7.08
CA LEU A 513 29.99 -10.63 7.59
C LEU A 513 30.20 -12.12 7.89
N LEU A 514 29.21 -12.81 8.45
CA LEU A 514 29.32 -14.26 8.66
C LEU A 514 29.58 -15.01 7.37
N PHE A 515 28.87 -14.69 6.29
CA PHE A 515 29.10 -15.30 4.96
C PHE A 515 30.48 -14.96 4.37
N LEU A 516 30.90 -13.69 4.50
CA LEU A 516 32.16 -13.21 3.90
C LEU A 516 33.40 -13.67 4.66
N LEU A 517 33.27 -14.00 5.94
CA LEU A 517 34.38 -14.41 6.82
C LEU A 517 34.39 -15.91 7.09
N SER A 518 33.32 -16.66 6.78
CA SER A 518 33.35 -18.12 6.84
C SER A 518 34.38 -18.62 5.82
N ASP A 519 35.31 -19.46 6.28
CA ASP A 519 36.20 -20.19 5.39
C ASP A 519 35.31 -21.05 4.52
N GLY A 520 35.40 -20.86 3.19
CA GLY A 520 34.63 -21.65 2.24
C GLY A 520 34.94 -23.14 2.47
N SER A 521 34.01 -23.81 3.12
CA SER A 521 33.97 -25.26 3.27
C SER A 521 33.22 -25.89 2.10
#